data_a4ff9950826eaff3c66f3979e6355ea4
#
_entry.id   a4ff9950826eaff3c66f3979e6355ea4
#
_cell.length_a   1.000
_cell.length_b   1.000
_cell.length_c   1.000
_cell.angle_alpha   90.00
_cell.angle_beta   90.00
_cell.angle_gamma   90.00
#
_symmetry.space_group_name_H-M   'P 1'
#
loop_
_entity.id
_entity.type
_entity.pdbx_description
1 polymer ?
#
loop_
_entity_poly.entity_id
_entity_poly.type
_entity_poly.pdbx_seq_one_letter_code
_entity_poly.pdbx_strand_id
1 'polypeptide(L)'
;MVMQDVNHQLFTESVLEEVLLSMPGKDSDESPENVAKAEAILTEMDLLPYKACHPMGLSGGQKQRVAIASAIASERPVILFDEPTSGLDLFHMRQVADSVKELADSGKTIVIVTHDPEFILRCCNYVIHLENGRLEESYFLHDTEGRE
;
A
#
# COMPACT_ATOMS: atom_id res chain seq x y z
N MET A 1 8.35 4.92 0.61
CA MET A 1 7.30 5.94 0.84
C MET A 1 6.36 5.92 -0.34
N VAL A 2 5.06 5.81 -0.12
CA VAL A 2 4.05 5.95 -1.17
C VAL A 2 3.51 7.38 -1.11
N MET A 3 3.66 8.14 -2.18
CA MET A 3 3.31 9.56 -2.23
C MET A 3 1.90 9.74 -2.82
N GLN A 4 1.28 10.87 -2.51
CA GLN A 4 -0.04 11.24 -3.04
C GLN A 4 -0.04 11.36 -4.59
N ASP A 5 1.05 11.84 -5.18
CA ASP A 5 1.22 11.85 -6.63
C ASP A 5 2.03 10.63 -7.09
N VAL A 6 1.31 9.56 -7.40
CA VAL A 6 1.89 8.28 -7.84
C VAL A 6 2.55 8.35 -9.23
N ASN A 7 2.26 9.37 -10.04
CA ASN A 7 2.88 9.50 -11.36
C ASN A 7 4.39 9.70 -11.30
N HIS A 8 4.90 10.23 -10.19
CA HIS A 8 6.33 10.42 -9.97
C HIS A 8 7.04 9.20 -9.36
N GLN A 9 6.30 8.11 -9.09
CA GLN A 9 6.83 6.90 -8.47
C GLN A 9 6.96 5.71 -9.42
N LEU A 10 6.35 5.76 -10.61
CA LEU A 10 6.29 4.64 -11.55
C LEU A 10 7.22 4.92 -12.73
N PHE A 11 8.33 4.18 -12.82
CA PHE A 11 9.42 4.45 -13.76
C PHE A 11 9.68 3.33 -14.76
N THR A 12 9.00 2.19 -14.64
CA THR A 12 9.25 1.00 -15.44
C THR A 12 8.33 0.90 -16.66
N GLU A 13 8.62 -0.06 -17.56
CA GLU A 13 7.82 -0.29 -18.76
C GLU A 13 6.56 -1.13 -18.51
N SER A 14 6.52 -1.87 -17.38
CA SER A 14 5.35 -2.68 -17.03
C SER A 14 5.07 -2.65 -15.52
N VAL A 15 3.82 -2.92 -15.18
CA VAL A 15 3.37 -3.07 -13.78
C VAL A 15 4.15 -4.17 -13.05
N LEU A 16 4.41 -5.27 -13.73
CA LEU A 16 5.19 -6.38 -13.15
C LEU A 16 6.62 -5.94 -12.82
N GLU A 17 7.28 -5.26 -13.73
CA GLU A 17 8.65 -4.73 -13.52
C GLU A 17 8.69 -3.74 -12.36
N GLU A 18 7.67 -2.89 -12.22
CA GLU A 18 7.59 -1.93 -11.10
C GLU A 18 7.61 -2.64 -9.76
N VAL A 19 6.85 -3.73 -9.62
CA VAL A 19 6.81 -4.52 -8.39
C VAL A 19 8.11 -5.29 -8.19
N LEU A 20 8.67 -5.91 -9.24
CA LEU A 20 9.94 -6.64 -9.18
C LEU A 20 11.11 -5.72 -8.78
N LEU A 21 11.18 -4.52 -9.36
CA LEU A 21 12.22 -3.53 -9.05
C LEU A 21 12.18 -3.09 -7.58
N SER A 22 11.02 -3.15 -6.95
CA SER A 22 10.84 -2.79 -5.54
C SER A 22 11.30 -3.87 -4.57
N MET A 23 11.47 -5.12 -5.03
CA MET A 23 11.89 -6.23 -4.18
C MET A 23 13.33 -6.07 -3.70
N PRO A 24 13.68 -6.62 -2.52
CA PRO A 24 15.05 -6.59 -2.02
C PRO A 24 15.97 -7.45 -2.89
N GLY A 25 17.14 -6.89 -3.24
CA GLY A 25 18.18 -7.59 -4.02
C GLY A 25 18.92 -6.62 -4.93
N LYS A 26 20.11 -7.04 -5.42
CA LYS A 26 20.94 -6.18 -6.28
C LYS A 26 20.52 -6.18 -7.74
N ASP A 27 19.73 -7.14 -8.13
CA ASP A 27 19.19 -7.25 -9.48
C ASP A 27 17.67 -7.44 -9.35
N SER A 28 16.93 -6.67 -10.11
CA SER A 28 15.51 -6.91 -10.40
C SER A 28 15.39 -8.25 -11.16
N ASP A 29 15.81 -9.31 -10.47
CA ASP A 29 15.95 -10.63 -11.07
C ASP A 29 14.55 -11.16 -11.36
N GLU A 30 14.25 -11.33 -12.65
CA GLU A 30 13.05 -12.01 -13.13
C GLU A 30 13.12 -13.51 -12.80
N SER A 31 13.66 -13.86 -11.63
CA SER A 31 13.65 -15.24 -11.19
C SER A 31 12.21 -15.73 -11.09
N PRO A 32 11.93 -16.98 -11.42
CA PRO A 32 10.57 -17.53 -11.32
C PRO A 32 9.94 -17.36 -9.94
N GLU A 33 10.76 -17.34 -8.89
CA GLU A 33 10.32 -17.12 -7.51
C GLU A 33 9.85 -15.67 -7.30
N ASN A 34 10.63 -14.68 -7.74
CA ASN A 34 10.28 -13.26 -7.61
C ASN A 34 9.05 -12.92 -8.47
N VAL A 35 8.98 -13.45 -9.67
CA VAL A 35 7.80 -13.27 -10.54
C VAL A 35 6.56 -13.84 -9.86
N ALA A 36 6.61 -15.03 -9.26
CA ALA A 36 5.48 -15.63 -8.55
C ALA A 36 5.05 -14.78 -7.33
N LYS A 37 6.00 -14.23 -6.56
CA LYS A 37 5.70 -13.31 -5.46
C LYS A 37 5.05 -12.02 -5.95
N ALA A 38 5.58 -11.42 -7.00
CA ALA A 38 5.03 -10.20 -7.59
C ALA A 38 3.61 -10.43 -8.11
N GLU A 39 3.36 -11.54 -8.81
CA GLU A 39 2.03 -11.90 -9.30
C GLU A 39 1.03 -12.16 -8.17
N ALA A 40 1.46 -12.74 -7.06
CA ALA A 40 0.61 -12.91 -5.87
C ALA A 40 0.18 -11.55 -5.30
N ILE A 41 1.11 -10.61 -5.14
CA ILE A 41 0.81 -9.25 -4.68
C ILE A 41 -0.14 -8.53 -5.65
N LEU A 42 0.12 -8.64 -6.95
CA LEU A 42 -0.75 -8.05 -7.98
C LEU A 42 -2.15 -8.66 -7.98
N THR A 43 -2.27 -9.93 -7.65
CA THR A 43 -3.58 -10.61 -7.53
C THR A 43 -4.38 -10.04 -6.35
N GLU A 44 -3.75 -9.86 -5.20
CA GLU A 44 -4.38 -9.24 -4.03
C GLU A 44 -4.88 -7.82 -4.28
N MET A 45 -4.20 -7.10 -5.18
CA MET A 45 -4.54 -5.72 -5.56
C MET A 45 -5.46 -5.62 -6.78
N ASP A 46 -5.98 -6.74 -7.31
CA ASP A 46 -6.76 -6.80 -8.57
C ASP A 46 -6.02 -6.15 -9.76
N LEU A 47 -4.72 -6.37 -9.84
CA LEU A 47 -3.84 -5.81 -10.87
C LEU A 47 -3.25 -6.86 -11.80
N LEU A 48 -3.41 -8.15 -11.52
CA LEU A 48 -2.80 -9.21 -12.32
C LEU A 48 -3.13 -9.12 -13.83
N PRO A 49 -4.37 -8.79 -14.25
CA PRO A 49 -4.69 -8.61 -15.66
C PRO A 49 -3.91 -7.49 -16.35
N TYR A 50 -3.35 -6.58 -15.57
CA TYR A 50 -2.62 -5.39 -16.06
C TYR A 50 -1.10 -5.54 -15.93
N LYS A 51 -0.58 -6.72 -15.55
CA LYS A 51 0.84 -6.94 -15.25
C LYS A 51 1.80 -6.53 -16.39
N ALA A 52 1.36 -6.67 -17.63
CA ALA A 52 2.14 -6.31 -18.84
C ALA A 52 1.85 -4.89 -19.34
N CYS A 53 0.94 -4.15 -18.70
CA CYS A 53 0.60 -2.79 -19.10
C CYS A 53 1.65 -1.80 -18.61
N HIS A 54 1.88 -0.74 -19.38
CA HIS A 54 2.69 0.37 -18.92
C HIS A 54 1.97 1.12 -17.78
N PRO A 55 2.62 1.41 -16.66
CA PRO A 55 1.98 2.04 -15.50
C PRO A 55 1.28 3.37 -15.83
N MET A 56 1.82 4.15 -16.75
CA MET A 56 1.22 5.43 -17.14
C MET A 56 -0.11 5.28 -17.88
N GLY A 57 -0.40 4.12 -18.47
CA GLY A 57 -1.67 3.82 -19.13
C GLY A 57 -2.80 3.43 -18.18
N LEU A 58 -2.53 3.29 -16.89
CA LEU A 58 -3.50 2.89 -15.89
C LEU A 58 -4.37 4.07 -15.42
N SER A 59 -5.55 3.76 -14.88
CA SER A 59 -6.36 4.74 -14.14
C SER A 59 -5.66 5.24 -12.88
N GLY A 60 -6.08 6.38 -12.32
CA GLY A 60 -5.54 6.91 -11.08
C GLY A 60 -5.59 5.91 -9.92
N GLY A 61 -6.72 5.22 -9.74
CA GLY A 61 -6.88 4.20 -8.71
C GLY A 61 -6.00 2.97 -8.94
N GLN A 62 -5.81 2.54 -10.18
CA GLN A 62 -4.90 1.45 -10.52
C GLN A 62 -3.44 1.84 -10.24
N LYS A 63 -3.01 3.06 -10.61
CA LYS A 63 -1.67 3.58 -10.29
C LYS A 63 -1.42 3.60 -8.78
N GLN A 64 -2.40 4.03 -8.00
CA GLN A 64 -2.33 4.04 -6.53
C GLN A 64 -2.09 2.62 -5.99
N ARG A 65 -2.84 1.64 -6.48
CA ARG A 65 -2.67 0.24 -6.08
C ARG A 65 -1.33 -0.36 -6.52
N VAL A 66 -0.79 0.03 -7.68
CA VAL A 66 0.57 -0.37 -8.09
C VAL A 66 1.61 0.17 -7.12
N ALA A 67 1.52 1.44 -6.71
CA ALA A 67 2.43 2.03 -5.74
C ALA A 67 2.37 1.31 -4.38
N ILE A 68 1.18 0.90 -3.94
CA ILE A 68 1.00 0.10 -2.73
C ILE A 68 1.59 -1.31 -2.90
N ALA A 69 1.36 -1.97 -4.03
CA ALA A 69 1.94 -3.27 -4.35
C ALA A 69 3.47 -3.22 -4.31
N SER A 70 4.07 -2.17 -4.86
CA SER A 70 5.52 -1.94 -4.82
C SER A 70 6.03 -1.73 -3.39
N ALA A 71 5.30 -0.99 -2.57
CA ALA A 71 5.65 -0.82 -1.15
C ALA A 71 5.60 -2.15 -0.38
N ILE A 72 4.60 -2.98 -0.64
CA ILE A 72 4.49 -4.34 -0.07
C ILE A 72 5.68 -5.20 -0.51
N ALA A 73 6.00 -5.20 -1.80
CA ALA A 73 7.08 -5.98 -2.37
C ALA A 73 8.47 -5.58 -1.83
N SER A 74 8.63 -4.34 -1.37
CA SER A 74 9.90 -3.83 -0.84
C SER A 74 10.39 -4.53 0.43
N GLU A 75 9.53 -5.29 1.11
CA GLU A 75 9.82 -6.02 2.37
C GLU A 75 10.49 -5.17 3.47
N ARG A 76 10.33 -3.85 3.41
CA ARG A 76 10.90 -2.93 4.38
C ARG A 76 10.23 -3.10 5.75
N PRO A 77 11.00 -2.99 6.87
CA PRO A 77 10.43 -3.10 8.22
C PRO A 77 9.53 -1.92 8.59
N VAL A 78 9.75 -0.75 7.98
CA VAL A 78 8.94 0.46 8.16
C VAL A 78 8.45 0.94 6.80
N ILE A 79 7.15 1.12 6.68
CA ILE A 79 6.50 1.60 5.45
C ILE A 79 5.69 2.85 5.79
N LEU A 80 5.86 3.90 4.98
CA LEU A 80 5.10 5.13 5.08
C LEU A 80 4.15 5.26 3.89
N PHE A 81 2.86 5.37 4.16
CA PHE A 81 1.84 5.69 3.18
C PHE A 81 1.33 7.11 3.36
N ASP A 82 1.30 7.89 2.29
CA ASP A 82 0.74 9.23 2.25
C ASP A 82 -0.51 9.24 1.37
N GLU A 83 -1.68 9.42 1.99
CA GLU A 83 -3.01 9.39 1.36
C GLU A 83 -3.22 8.16 0.45
N PRO A 84 -3.02 6.91 0.94
CA PRO A 84 -2.99 5.72 0.10
C PRO A 84 -4.34 5.36 -0.53
N THR A 85 -5.44 5.93 -0.04
CA THR A 85 -6.80 5.68 -0.54
C THR A 85 -7.30 6.74 -1.51
N SER A 86 -6.48 7.75 -1.82
CA SER A 86 -6.85 8.81 -2.76
C SER A 86 -7.17 8.23 -4.14
N GLY A 87 -8.35 8.54 -4.65
CA GLY A 87 -8.83 8.06 -5.96
C GLY A 87 -9.32 6.60 -5.97
N LEU A 88 -9.38 5.92 -4.84
CA LEU A 88 -9.94 4.57 -4.72
C LEU A 88 -11.45 4.62 -4.42
N ASP A 89 -12.19 3.68 -5.01
CA ASP A 89 -13.55 3.36 -4.56
C ASP A 89 -13.52 2.59 -3.23
N LEU A 90 -14.68 2.43 -2.63
CA LEU A 90 -14.83 1.78 -1.33
C LEU A 90 -14.31 0.32 -1.32
N PHE A 91 -14.54 -0.41 -2.41
CA PHE A 91 -14.10 -1.81 -2.51
C PHE A 91 -12.57 -1.90 -2.49
N HIS A 92 -11.89 -1.12 -3.33
CA HIS A 92 -10.43 -1.11 -3.40
C HIS A 92 -9.79 -0.49 -2.15
N MET A 93 -10.42 0.52 -1.54
CA MET A 93 -9.98 1.05 -0.26
C MET A 93 -9.96 -0.05 0.82
N ARG A 94 -10.99 -0.88 0.88
CA ARG A 94 -11.05 -2.00 1.83
C ARG A 94 -9.98 -3.06 1.57
N GLN A 95 -9.73 -3.41 0.31
CA GLN A 95 -8.63 -4.32 -0.04
C GLN A 95 -7.27 -3.78 0.44
N VAL A 96 -7.00 -2.50 0.20
CA VAL A 96 -5.78 -1.85 0.66
C VAL A 96 -5.68 -1.87 2.18
N ALA A 97 -6.78 -1.57 2.89
CA ALA A 97 -6.80 -1.61 4.35
C ALA A 97 -6.49 -3.01 4.90
N ASP A 98 -7.07 -4.05 4.30
CA ASP A 98 -6.82 -5.43 4.70
C ASP A 98 -5.35 -5.83 4.46
N SER A 99 -4.77 -5.49 3.31
CA SER A 99 -3.36 -5.74 3.03
C SER A 99 -2.42 -4.98 3.97
N VAL A 100 -2.74 -3.73 4.31
CA VAL A 100 -1.99 -2.93 5.29
C VAL A 100 -2.04 -3.57 6.67
N LYS A 101 -3.22 -4.06 7.09
CA LYS A 101 -3.39 -4.76 8.36
C LYS A 101 -2.56 -6.05 8.40
N GLU A 102 -2.59 -6.86 7.35
CA GLU A 102 -1.78 -8.08 7.25
C GLU A 102 -0.28 -7.78 7.34
N LEU A 103 0.20 -6.70 6.70
CA LEU A 103 1.58 -6.25 6.83
C LEU A 103 1.95 -5.87 8.26
N ALA A 104 1.08 -5.15 8.95
CA ALA A 104 1.29 -4.79 10.36
C ALA A 104 1.31 -6.03 11.25
N ASP A 105 0.40 -6.98 11.04
CA ASP A 105 0.32 -8.24 11.78
C ASP A 105 1.55 -9.13 11.53
N SER A 106 2.22 -8.98 10.38
CA SER A 106 3.50 -9.65 10.08
C SER A 106 4.72 -9.06 10.81
N GLY A 107 4.51 -8.04 11.64
CA GLY A 107 5.55 -7.40 12.45
C GLY A 107 6.18 -6.15 11.83
N LYS A 108 5.61 -5.62 10.75
CA LYS A 108 6.04 -4.35 10.15
C LYS A 108 5.43 -3.16 10.86
N THR A 109 6.16 -2.05 10.88
CA THR A 109 5.64 -0.76 11.35
C THR A 109 5.09 0.01 10.16
N ILE A 110 3.80 0.32 10.21
CA ILE A 110 3.13 1.08 9.14
C ILE A 110 2.75 2.45 9.68
N VAL A 111 3.17 3.49 8.99
CA VAL A 111 2.78 4.88 9.26
C VAL A 111 1.93 5.37 8.10
N ILE A 112 0.75 5.88 8.41
CA ILE A 112 -0.22 6.32 7.41
C ILE A 112 -0.59 7.78 7.68
N VAL A 113 -0.45 8.61 6.67
CA VAL A 113 -1.00 9.97 6.66
C VAL A 113 -2.29 9.93 5.86
N THR A 114 -3.41 10.22 6.49
CA THR A 114 -4.73 10.18 5.84
C THR A 114 -5.76 11.00 6.62
N HIS A 115 -6.83 11.37 5.95
CA HIS A 115 -8.03 11.98 6.54
C HIS A 115 -9.28 11.10 6.34
N ASP A 116 -9.11 9.84 5.87
CA ASP A 116 -10.19 8.90 5.66
C ASP A 116 -10.50 8.11 6.94
N PRO A 117 -11.62 8.43 7.65
CA PRO A 117 -11.94 7.79 8.92
C PRO A 117 -12.28 6.30 8.77
N GLU A 118 -12.86 5.87 7.65
CA GLU A 118 -13.19 4.47 7.43
C GLU A 118 -11.92 3.63 7.24
N PHE A 119 -10.94 4.16 6.52
CA PHE A 119 -9.64 3.53 6.37
C PHE A 119 -8.90 3.41 7.71
N ILE A 120 -8.88 4.49 8.51
CA ILE A 120 -8.27 4.52 9.84
C ILE A 120 -8.89 3.44 10.74
N LEU A 121 -10.21 3.39 10.83
CA LEU A 121 -10.92 2.43 11.68
C LEU A 121 -10.69 0.97 11.25
N ARG A 122 -10.42 0.73 9.96
CA ARG A 122 -10.24 -0.62 9.44
C ARG A 122 -8.84 -1.20 9.67
N CYS A 123 -7.80 -0.39 9.59
CA CYS A 123 -6.42 -0.91 9.58
C CYS A 123 -5.47 -0.29 10.59
N CYS A 124 -5.83 0.80 11.25
CA CYS A 124 -4.96 1.45 12.22
C CYS A 124 -5.28 1.00 13.65
N ASN A 125 -4.25 0.93 14.49
CA ASN A 125 -4.39 0.64 15.93
C ASN A 125 -4.07 1.84 16.81
N TYR A 126 -3.41 2.85 16.28
CA TYR A 126 -3.04 4.06 17.00
C TYR A 126 -3.21 5.28 16.11
N VAL A 127 -3.75 6.34 16.64
CA VAL A 127 -4.00 7.60 15.92
C VAL A 127 -3.20 8.73 16.56
N ILE A 128 -2.58 9.53 15.71
CA ILE A 128 -1.93 10.79 16.07
C ILE A 128 -2.64 11.88 15.28
N HIS A 129 -3.36 12.76 15.98
CA HIS A 129 -4.04 13.88 15.36
C HIS A 129 -3.17 15.14 15.43
N LEU A 130 -2.86 15.66 14.25
CA LEU A 130 -2.07 16.89 14.09
C LEU A 130 -2.96 18.02 13.58
N GLU A 131 -2.93 19.14 14.24
CA GLU A 131 -3.63 20.36 13.84
C GLU A 131 -2.72 21.56 13.94
N ASN A 132 -2.71 22.42 12.91
CA ASN A 132 -1.87 23.63 12.85
C ASN A 132 -0.38 23.38 13.17
N GLY A 133 0.16 22.22 12.74
CA GLY A 133 1.56 21.84 12.97
C GLY A 133 1.88 21.40 14.40
N ARG A 134 0.87 21.10 15.21
CA ARG A 134 1.01 20.64 16.59
C ARG A 134 0.27 19.32 16.81
N LEU A 135 0.78 18.55 17.76
CA LEU A 135 0.05 17.39 18.28
C LEU A 135 -1.14 17.88 19.09
N GLU A 136 -2.36 17.54 18.61
CA GLU A 136 -3.60 17.88 19.31
C GLU A 136 -3.96 16.77 20.27
N GLU A 137 -4.00 15.52 19.77
CA GLU A 137 -4.29 14.34 20.57
C GLU A 137 -3.65 13.08 19.99
N SER A 138 -3.52 12.06 20.81
CA SER A 138 -3.12 10.72 20.35
C SER A 138 -3.77 9.65 21.21
N TYR A 139 -4.22 8.55 20.60
CA TYR A 139 -4.95 7.50 21.29
C TYR A 139 -4.91 6.17 20.55
N PHE A 140 -5.11 5.09 21.29
CA PHE A 140 -5.31 3.77 20.71
C PHE A 140 -6.76 3.58 20.26
N LEU A 141 -6.91 3.04 19.05
CA LEU A 141 -8.18 2.50 18.60
C LEU A 141 -8.35 1.14 19.28
N HIS A 142 -9.38 0.98 20.09
CA HIS A 142 -9.72 -0.31 20.67
C HIS A 142 -10.37 -1.19 19.60
N ASP A 143 -9.86 -2.40 19.42
CA ASP A 143 -10.57 -3.43 18.68
C ASP A 143 -11.94 -3.63 19.31
N THR A 144 -12.99 -3.36 18.55
CA THR A 144 -14.37 -3.67 18.96
C THR A 144 -14.68 -5.17 18.84
N GLU A 145 -13.69 -6.00 18.58
CA GLU A 145 -13.79 -7.46 18.58
C GLU A 145 -13.33 -8.01 19.93
N GLY A 146 -14.26 -8.13 20.85
CA GLY A 146 -14.00 -8.82 22.14
C GLY A 146 -14.90 -8.43 23.28
N ARG A 147 -16.21 -8.35 23.07
CA ARG A 147 -17.20 -8.48 24.13
C ARG A 147 -18.31 -9.44 23.69
N GLU A 148 -18.07 -10.69 23.90
CA GLU A 148 -19.09 -11.61 24.41
C GLU A 148 -18.77 -11.97 25.84
#